data_c4d19f17dee6ed171917d7af19fc433f
#
_entry.id   c4d19f17dee6ed171917d7af19fc433f
#
_cell.length_a   1.000
_cell.length_b   1.000
_cell.length_c   1.000
_cell.angle_alpha   90.00
_cell.angle_beta   90.00
_cell.angle_gamma   90.00
#
_symmetry.space_group_name_H-M   'P 1'
#
loop_
_entity.id
_entity.type
_entity.pdbx_description
1 polymer ?
#
loop_
_entity_poly.entity_id
_entity_poly.type
_entity_poly.pdbx_seq_one_letter_code
_entity_poly.pdbx_strand_id
1 'polypeptide(L)'
;MNARTPSSMLLPVKTVKRKKETSPVTPPPVAVAPVLIEDEDLNNYMQLAGMGKLRLDQLMYKCDALQAEKRVIESAHLYRQWIEHTEDPQKYLALFNYGSVLQTLGMTDLAEEAYRLCVASEPKLAQAHINLGLVLERKGQNQQALDQWSNVVAQGVVNPSSDKLMEITALNHIGRVYENQKQYEMAEQALRRSLQMDPKQSGVIQHWVHIRQKACMWPVYQSLPNVSANDMLMSTSPLAMLSLHDDPVIQLLSAHAFVGRTYGFKEEFLSKDKHYKHKRIRLGYLSGDLCTHAVGLLMADFLEAHDKSKFEIYAFDYSPEDGTPYRARLKQAFEHFHPVGSLTDREVAELVLANEIDVLIDMHGLSSGARPGICAMHPAPLQGTYLGFIGTTAMPWLDFVVADRQVLPEELTPYFTEKPLYLDGSFLPLNKNMADITPITRAQVGLPEDAFVMAAFGNVYKINEDLLAAWANILKQAPQAVLWLMDDNEKTTAELKRKLNQIGVAAHQVQFSPRTSYQEYLARLQVADVFLDSYPYNCGSTTHDVLNCNLPMVTLSGKTMVSRMGRSMLSALGLHELIANTFSEYVDITLKIANDAEYQKELVKSVKSSMLRKQKNPKLLTASLEKQVQLLIHKNA
;
A
#
# COMPACT_ATOMS: atom_id res chain seq x y z
N MET A 1 -20.02 37.56 -14.19
CA MET A 1 -20.68 36.28 -14.54
C MET A 1 -19.69 35.19 -14.19
N ASN A 2 -19.90 34.52 -13.05
CA ASN A 2 -18.95 33.55 -12.48
C ASN A 2 -19.29 32.17 -13.02
N ALA A 3 -18.45 31.68 -13.93
CA ALA A 3 -18.46 30.28 -14.29
C ALA A 3 -17.89 29.45 -13.12
N ARG A 4 -18.73 28.67 -12.47
CA ARG A 4 -18.31 27.67 -11.49
C ARG A 4 -17.62 26.53 -12.23
N THR A 5 -16.32 26.38 -12.03
CA THR A 5 -15.57 25.19 -12.41
C THR A 5 -16.06 24.01 -11.59
N PRO A 6 -16.32 22.84 -12.18
CA PRO A 6 -16.62 21.64 -11.40
C PRO A 6 -15.39 21.23 -10.61
N SER A 7 -15.59 21.06 -9.30
CA SER A 7 -14.61 20.55 -8.35
C SER A 7 -14.08 19.22 -8.83
N SER A 8 -12.77 19.14 -9.01
CA SER A 8 -12.04 17.92 -9.39
C SER A 8 -12.25 16.83 -8.34
N MET A 9 -13.07 15.81 -8.65
CA MET A 9 -13.09 14.57 -7.89
C MET A 9 -11.80 13.79 -8.16
N LEU A 10 -10.77 14.06 -7.39
CA LEU A 10 -9.67 13.11 -7.17
C LEU A 10 -10.17 12.10 -6.12
N LEU A 11 -10.89 11.08 -6.58
CA LEU A 11 -11.16 9.90 -5.75
C LEU A 11 -9.92 9.02 -5.73
N PRO A 12 -9.49 8.51 -4.57
CA PRO A 12 -8.42 7.54 -4.49
C PRO A 12 -8.86 6.24 -5.18
N VAL A 13 -8.18 5.89 -6.27
CA VAL A 13 -8.45 4.64 -7.01
C VAL A 13 -7.95 3.48 -6.17
N LYS A 14 -8.87 2.69 -5.62
CA LYS A 14 -8.56 1.38 -5.01
C LYS A 14 -8.01 0.46 -6.10
N THR A 15 -6.77 0.00 -5.93
CA THR A 15 -6.18 -1.06 -6.75
C THR A 15 -6.84 -2.40 -6.43
N VAL A 16 -7.87 -2.78 -7.19
CA VAL A 16 -8.41 -4.14 -7.17
C VAL A 16 -7.56 -5.00 -8.11
N LYS A 17 -6.76 -5.89 -7.57
CA LYS A 17 -6.12 -6.96 -8.37
C LYS A 17 -7.20 -7.92 -8.85
N ARG A 18 -7.55 -7.87 -10.14
CA ARG A 18 -8.44 -8.85 -10.77
C ARG A 18 -7.71 -10.18 -11.01
N LYS A 19 -8.32 -11.27 -10.57
CA LYS A 19 -8.01 -12.64 -11.02
C LYS A 19 -8.24 -12.75 -12.53
N LYS A 20 -7.40 -13.56 -13.22
CA LYS A 20 -7.69 -14.05 -14.57
C LYS A 20 -8.92 -14.95 -14.50
N GLU A 21 -10.04 -14.45 -14.95
CA GLU A 21 -11.22 -15.28 -15.26
C GLU A 21 -11.18 -15.74 -16.71
N THR A 22 -11.62 -16.96 -16.90
CA THR A 22 -11.83 -17.64 -18.17
C THR A 22 -12.71 -16.81 -19.11
N SER A 23 -12.46 -16.94 -20.42
CA SER A 23 -13.07 -16.23 -21.54
C SER A 23 -14.50 -15.76 -21.30
N PRO A 24 -14.80 -14.46 -21.50
CA PRO A 24 -16.16 -13.97 -21.33
C PRO A 24 -17.01 -14.37 -22.52
N VAL A 25 -18.11 -15.05 -22.23
CA VAL A 25 -19.28 -15.01 -23.11
C VAL A 25 -19.73 -13.55 -23.12
N THR A 26 -19.65 -12.89 -24.27
CA THR A 26 -20.17 -11.54 -24.45
C THR A 26 -21.67 -11.55 -24.14
N PRO A 27 -22.14 -10.83 -23.12
CA PRO A 27 -23.58 -10.60 -23.01
C PRO A 27 -24.03 -9.72 -24.19
N PRO A 28 -25.25 -9.90 -24.70
CA PRO A 28 -25.78 -9.03 -25.74
C PRO A 28 -25.80 -7.59 -25.25
N PRO A 29 -25.74 -6.60 -26.16
CA PRO A 29 -25.78 -5.19 -25.78
C PRO A 29 -27.02 -4.94 -24.93
N VAL A 30 -26.83 -4.44 -23.72
CA VAL A 30 -27.93 -4.03 -22.85
C VAL A 30 -28.61 -2.86 -23.54
N ALA A 31 -29.70 -3.13 -24.25
CA ALA A 31 -30.56 -2.11 -24.76
C ALA A 31 -31.10 -1.36 -23.53
N VAL A 32 -30.79 -0.06 -23.44
CA VAL A 32 -31.42 0.82 -22.45
C VAL A 32 -32.93 0.73 -22.72
N ALA A 33 -33.66 0.11 -21.80
CA ALA A 33 -35.11 -0.07 -21.96
C ALA A 33 -35.77 1.30 -22.11
N PRO A 34 -36.80 1.43 -22.95
CA PRO A 34 -37.54 2.69 -23.09
C PRO A 34 -38.17 3.06 -21.74
N VAL A 35 -37.73 4.16 -21.17
CA VAL A 35 -38.32 4.71 -19.95
C VAL A 35 -39.63 5.38 -20.35
N LEU A 36 -40.75 4.98 -19.74
CA LEU A 36 -42.01 5.72 -19.82
C LEU A 36 -41.81 7.02 -19.03
N ILE A 37 -41.71 8.13 -19.76
CA ILE A 37 -41.46 9.47 -19.23
C ILE A 37 -42.82 10.15 -19.03
N GLU A 38 -43.25 10.34 -17.79
CA GLU A 38 -44.50 11.04 -17.43
C GLU A 38 -44.30 12.59 -17.30
N ASP A 39 -43.13 13.12 -17.66
CA ASP A 39 -42.79 14.53 -17.59
C ASP A 39 -43.05 15.19 -18.94
N GLU A 40 -44.16 15.97 -19.05
CA GLU A 40 -44.55 16.65 -20.29
C GLU A 40 -43.46 17.60 -20.81
N ASP A 41 -42.73 18.26 -19.93
CA ASP A 41 -41.62 19.14 -20.30
C ASP A 41 -40.47 18.32 -20.93
N LEU A 42 -40.05 17.21 -20.33
CA LEU A 42 -39.04 16.34 -20.90
C LEU A 42 -39.46 15.70 -22.20
N ASN A 43 -40.74 15.30 -22.34
CA ASN A 43 -41.28 14.77 -23.59
C ASN A 43 -41.18 15.79 -24.73
N ASN A 44 -41.43 17.05 -24.45
CA ASN A 44 -41.25 18.13 -25.43
C ASN A 44 -39.78 18.27 -25.86
N TYR A 45 -38.82 18.25 -24.91
CA TYR A 45 -37.40 18.26 -25.23
C TYR A 45 -37.00 17.05 -26.08
N MET A 46 -37.45 15.84 -25.73
CA MET A 46 -37.21 14.61 -26.49
C MET A 46 -37.76 14.71 -27.93
N GLN A 47 -38.96 15.24 -28.10
CA GLN A 47 -39.58 15.45 -29.44
C GLN A 47 -38.76 16.44 -30.26
N LEU A 48 -38.38 17.59 -29.69
CA LEU A 48 -37.56 18.59 -30.37
C LEU A 48 -36.18 18.03 -30.76
N ALA A 49 -35.57 17.23 -29.88
CA ALA A 49 -34.31 16.55 -30.16
C ALA A 49 -34.46 15.57 -31.33
N GLY A 50 -35.49 14.71 -31.34
CA GLY A 50 -35.76 13.77 -32.44
C GLY A 50 -36.10 14.42 -33.78
N MET A 51 -36.55 15.69 -33.77
CA MET A 51 -36.76 16.49 -34.97
C MET A 51 -35.51 17.28 -35.42
N GLY A 52 -34.39 17.20 -34.68
CA GLY A 52 -33.19 18.00 -34.93
C GLY A 52 -33.41 19.53 -34.70
N LYS A 53 -34.42 19.89 -33.90
CA LYS A 53 -34.81 21.30 -33.66
C LYS A 53 -34.38 21.81 -32.27
N LEU A 54 -33.93 20.93 -31.39
CA LEU A 54 -33.43 21.32 -30.06
C LEU A 54 -32.04 21.93 -30.21
N ARG A 55 -31.82 23.12 -29.67
CA ARG A 55 -30.53 23.78 -29.70
C ARG A 55 -29.59 23.17 -28.63
N LEU A 56 -28.29 23.22 -28.86
CA LEU A 56 -27.28 22.67 -27.94
C LEU A 56 -27.34 23.28 -26.52
N ASP A 57 -27.54 24.62 -26.43
CA ASP A 57 -27.65 25.30 -25.14
C ASP A 57 -28.89 24.85 -24.34
N GLN A 58 -30.02 24.62 -25.03
CA GLN A 58 -31.24 24.08 -24.42
C GLN A 58 -31.04 22.62 -23.96
N LEU A 59 -30.41 21.81 -24.80
CA LEU A 59 -30.03 20.42 -24.44
C LEU A 59 -29.22 20.39 -23.16
N MET A 60 -28.11 21.15 -23.11
CA MET A 60 -27.20 21.19 -21.96
C MET A 60 -27.93 21.64 -20.70
N TYR A 61 -28.72 22.72 -20.78
CA TYR A 61 -29.50 23.23 -19.66
C TYR A 61 -30.45 22.15 -19.08
N LYS A 62 -31.22 21.46 -19.94
CA LYS A 62 -32.17 20.43 -19.48
C LYS A 62 -31.45 19.21 -18.91
N CYS A 63 -30.37 18.77 -19.55
CA CYS A 63 -29.57 17.63 -19.05
C CYS A 63 -28.92 17.94 -17.71
N ASP A 64 -28.41 19.16 -17.49
CA ASP A 64 -27.85 19.58 -16.20
C ASP A 64 -28.92 19.60 -15.10
N ALA A 65 -30.12 20.08 -15.41
CA ALA A 65 -31.27 20.06 -14.50
C ALA A 65 -31.64 18.62 -14.11
N LEU A 66 -31.74 17.70 -15.08
CA LEU A 66 -32.03 16.29 -14.83
C LEU A 66 -30.97 15.61 -13.95
N GLN A 67 -29.70 15.93 -14.18
CA GLN A 67 -28.62 15.40 -13.35
C GLN A 67 -28.67 15.94 -11.91
N ALA A 68 -29.00 17.22 -11.73
CA ALA A 68 -29.21 17.83 -10.42
C ALA A 68 -30.37 17.16 -9.64
N GLU A 69 -31.41 16.74 -10.36
CA GLU A 69 -32.54 15.97 -9.82
C GLU A 69 -32.27 14.49 -9.66
N LYS A 70 -31.02 14.01 -9.90
CA LYS A 70 -30.61 12.59 -9.91
C LYS A 70 -31.29 11.73 -10.99
N ARG A 71 -31.86 12.34 -12.00
CA ARG A 71 -32.50 11.71 -13.17
C ARG A 71 -31.49 11.46 -14.30
N VAL A 72 -30.39 10.79 -13.95
CA VAL A 72 -29.22 10.64 -14.83
C VAL A 72 -29.50 9.78 -16.06
N ILE A 73 -30.40 8.79 -15.95
CA ILE A 73 -30.81 7.93 -17.08
C ILE A 73 -31.55 8.74 -18.12
N GLU A 74 -32.44 9.62 -17.71
CA GLU A 74 -33.22 10.47 -18.62
C GLU A 74 -32.34 11.53 -19.31
N SER A 75 -31.33 12.04 -18.61
CA SER A 75 -30.29 12.89 -19.22
C SER A 75 -29.53 12.13 -20.32
N ALA A 76 -29.16 10.86 -20.07
CA ALA A 76 -28.49 10.02 -21.06
C ALA A 76 -29.38 9.79 -22.31
N HIS A 77 -30.67 9.52 -22.12
CA HIS A 77 -31.62 9.37 -23.24
C HIS A 77 -31.77 10.65 -24.07
N LEU A 78 -31.85 11.81 -23.42
CA LEU A 78 -31.96 13.08 -24.12
C LEU A 78 -30.70 13.43 -24.93
N TYR A 79 -29.50 13.21 -24.35
CA TYR A 79 -28.24 13.34 -25.10
C TYR A 79 -28.22 12.43 -26.31
N ARG A 80 -28.54 11.13 -26.14
CA ARG A 80 -28.56 10.16 -27.22
C ARG A 80 -29.47 10.56 -28.33
N GLN A 81 -30.74 10.92 -28.02
CA GLN A 81 -31.74 11.34 -28.98
C GLN A 81 -31.25 12.55 -29.79
N TRP A 82 -30.65 13.54 -29.13
CA TRP A 82 -30.11 14.72 -29.80
C TRP A 82 -28.91 14.36 -30.70
N ILE A 83 -27.97 13.56 -30.24
CA ILE A 83 -26.77 13.12 -30.97
C ILE A 83 -27.17 12.38 -32.25
N GLU A 84 -28.20 11.55 -32.21
CA GLU A 84 -28.66 10.75 -33.34
C GLU A 84 -29.32 11.63 -34.45
N HIS A 85 -29.85 12.78 -34.13
CA HIS A 85 -30.66 13.59 -35.05
C HIS A 85 -30.08 14.98 -35.34
N THR A 86 -28.92 15.34 -34.80
CA THR A 86 -28.32 16.67 -35.00
C THR A 86 -27.20 16.64 -36.05
N GLU A 87 -27.10 17.73 -36.83
CA GLU A 87 -25.96 18.06 -37.70
C GLU A 87 -25.16 19.26 -37.16
N ASP A 88 -25.35 19.62 -35.90
CA ASP A 88 -24.66 20.74 -35.25
C ASP A 88 -23.14 20.52 -35.25
N PRO A 89 -22.33 21.50 -35.74
CA PRO A 89 -20.87 21.39 -35.72
C PRO A 89 -20.28 21.23 -34.30
N GLN A 90 -20.99 21.63 -33.27
CA GLN A 90 -20.59 21.50 -31.87
C GLN A 90 -21.07 20.17 -31.23
N LYS A 91 -21.50 19.21 -32.04
CA LYS A 91 -21.92 17.86 -31.60
C LYS A 91 -20.92 17.19 -30.67
N TYR A 92 -19.64 17.49 -30.82
CA TYR A 92 -18.58 16.96 -29.95
C TYR A 92 -18.77 17.33 -28.47
N LEU A 93 -19.36 18.48 -28.14
CA LEU A 93 -19.66 18.86 -26.75
C LEU A 93 -20.77 17.97 -26.14
N ALA A 94 -21.80 17.67 -26.92
CA ALA A 94 -22.85 16.75 -26.49
C ALA A 94 -22.29 15.31 -26.32
N LEU A 95 -21.44 14.84 -27.25
CA LEU A 95 -20.75 13.54 -27.15
C LEU A 95 -19.88 13.45 -25.90
N PHE A 96 -19.15 14.52 -25.58
CA PHE A 96 -18.34 14.59 -24.37
C PHE A 96 -19.19 14.47 -23.10
N ASN A 97 -20.26 15.28 -22.99
CA ASN A 97 -21.15 15.26 -21.84
C ASN A 97 -21.92 13.92 -21.71
N TYR A 98 -22.36 13.38 -22.85
CA TYR A 98 -22.98 12.05 -22.90
C TYR A 98 -22.04 10.95 -22.35
N GLY A 99 -20.77 10.96 -22.78
CA GLY A 99 -19.75 10.06 -22.25
C GLY A 99 -19.59 10.19 -20.72
N SER A 100 -19.63 11.41 -20.18
CA SER A 100 -19.56 11.66 -18.73
C SER A 100 -20.78 11.09 -17.98
N VAL A 101 -21.98 11.30 -18.54
CA VAL A 101 -23.23 10.74 -17.98
C VAL A 101 -23.19 9.21 -17.99
N LEU A 102 -22.75 8.61 -19.09
CA LEU A 102 -22.60 7.14 -19.19
C LEU A 102 -21.59 6.58 -18.20
N GLN A 103 -20.49 7.29 -17.94
CA GLN A 103 -19.53 6.89 -16.87
C GLN A 103 -20.20 6.91 -15.49
N THR A 104 -21.04 7.91 -15.21
CA THR A 104 -21.79 8.00 -13.94
C THR A 104 -22.76 6.82 -13.79
N LEU A 105 -23.34 6.35 -14.89
CA LEU A 105 -24.21 5.16 -14.93
C LEU A 105 -23.44 3.83 -14.95
N GLY A 106 -22.10 3.84 -14.98
CA GLY A 106 -21.28 2.63 -15.08
C GLY A 106 -21.29 1.97 -16.46
N MET A 107 -21.85 2.62 -17.48
CA MET A 107 -21.94 2.11 -18.86
C MET A 107 -20.63 2.33 -19.62
N THR A 108 -19.58 1.63 -19.21
CA THR A 108 -18.20 1.88 -19.64
C THR A 108 -17.99 1.77 -21.15
N ASP A 109 -18.61 0.76 -21.82
CA ASP A 109 -18.44 0.55 -23.27
C ASP A 109 -19.07 1.68 -24.09
N LEU A 110 -20.26 2.11 -23.70
CA LEU A 110 -20.94 3.22 -24.37
C LEU A 110 -20.23 4.57 -24.13
N ALA A 111 -19.66 4.75 -22.92
CA ALA A 111 -18.85 5.92 -22.62
C ALA A 111 -17.58 5.96 -23.50
N GLU A 112 -16.92 4.82 -23.71
CA GLU A 112 -15.78 4.72 -24.64
C GLU A 112 -16.17 5.15 -26.04
N GLU A 113 -17.28 4.62 -26.57
CA GLU A 113 -17.77 4.94 -27.91
C GLU A 113 -18.06 6.45 -28.05
N ALA A 114 -18.76 7.02 -27.09
CA ALA A 114 -19.07 8.46 -27.10
C ALA A 114 -17.79 9.32 -27.10
N TYR A 115 -16.80 8.98 -26.26
CA TYR A 115 -15.54 9.71 -26.24
C TYR A 115 -14.70 9.51 -27.50
N ARG A 116 -14.70 8.32 -28.12
CA ARG A 116 -14.02 8.08 -29.39
C ARG A 116 -14.62 8.92 -30.52
N LEU A 117 -15.95 9.00 -30.59
CA LEU A 117 -16.65 9.87 -31.54
C LEU A 117 -16.36 11.35 -31.27
N CYS A 118 -16.30 11.75 -29.99
CA CYS A 118 -15.94 13.11 -29.60
C CYS A 118 -14.52 13.48 -30.06
N VAL A 119 -13.53 12.65 -29.78
CA VAL A 119 -12.11 12.84 -30.20
C VAL A 119 -11.96 12.83 -31.72
N ALA A 120 -12.73 11.99 -32.42
CA ALA A 120 -12.73 11.98 -33.88
C ALA A 120 -13.29 13.28 -34.47
N SER A 121 -14.30 13.88 -33.83
CA SER A 121 -14.94 15.15 -34.26
C SER A 121 -14.10 16.38 -33.88
N GLU A 122 -13.47 16.38 -32.71
CA GLU A 122 -12.62 17.47 -32.21
C GLU A 122 -11.33 16.90 -31.58
N PRO A 123 -10.30 16.60 -32.40
CA PRO A 123 -9.06 16.01 -31.93
C PRO A 123 -8.23 16.87 -30.95
N LYS A 124 -8.57 18.15 -30.82
CA LYS A 124 -7.88 19.08 -29.91
C LYS A 124 -8.55 19.20 -28.55
N LEU A 125 -9.67 18.53 -28.31
CA LEU A 125 -10.36 18.56 -27.03
C LEU A 125 -9.62 17.71 -25.99
N ALA A 126 -8.70 18.31 -25.27
CA ALA A 126 -7.86 17.64 -24.28
C ALA A 126 -8.66 16.85 -23.22
N GLN A 127 -9.79 17.43 -22.76
CA GLN A 127 -10.67 16.79 -21.78
C GLN A 127 -11.24 15.45 -22.29
N ALA A 128 -11.57 15.35 -23.59
CA ALA A 128 -12.07 14.11 -24.18
C ALA A 128 -10.98 13.02 -24.22
N HIS A 129 -9.76 13.37 -24.56
CA HIS A 129 -8.63 12.46 -24.50
C HIS A 129 -8.35 11.98 -23.07
N ILE A 130 -8.43 12.87 -22.06
CA ILE A 130 -8.24 12.51 -20.66
C ILE A 130 -9.31 11.49 -20.23
N ASN A 131 -10.59 11.78 -20.49
CA ASN A 131 -11.68 10.90 -20.10
C ASN A 131 -11.68 9.56 -20.85
N LEU A 132 -11.37 9.58 -22.15
CA LEU A 132 -11.18 8.36 -22.94
C LEU A 132 -10.05 7.49 -22.35
N GLY A 133 -8.93 8.11 -22.01
CA GLY A 133 -7.82 7.42 -21.36
C GLY A 133 -8.22 6.76 -20.02
N LEU A 134 -9.01 7.45 -19.19
CA LEU A 134 -9.53 6.88 -17.93
C LEU A 134 -10.46 5.69 -18.15
N VAL A 135 -11.32 5.75 -19.18
CA VAL A 135 -12.21 4.65 -19.55
C VAL A 135 -11.40 3.44 -20.04
N LEU A 136 -10.43 3.67 -20.91
CA LEU A 136 -9.53 2.64 -21.44
C LEU A 136 -8.71 1.96 -20.34
N GLU A 137 -8.20 2.74 -19.38
CA GLU A 137 -7.47 2.20 -18.23
C GLU A 137 -8.36 1.29 -17.38
N ARG A 138 -9.61 1.71 -17.08
CA ARG A 138 -10.57 0.88 -16.33
C ARG A 138 -10.83 -0.47 -17.02
N LYS A 139 -10.76 -0.50 -18.35
CA LYS A 139 -10.88 -1.72 -19.17
C LYS A 139 -9.57 -2.53 -19.24
N GLY A 140 -8.49 -2.07 -18.61
CA GLY A 140 -7.17 -2.68 -18.66
C GLY A 140 -6.40 -2.41 -19.95
N GLN A 141 -6.89 -1.51 -20.83
CA GLN A 141 -6.27 -1.15 -22.10
C GLN A 141 -5.22 -0.04 -21.88
N ASN A 142 -4.23 -0.31 -21.02
CA ASN A 142 -3.29 0.67 -20.51
C ASN A 142 -2.49 1.38 -21.62
N GLN A 143 -2.09 0.65 -22.69
CA GLN A 143 -1.33 1.28 -23.78
C GLN A 143 -2.19 2.32 -24.53
N GLN A 144 -3.43 1.99 -24.84
CA GLN A 144 -4.32 2.93 -25.50
C GLN A 144 -4.63 4.15 -24.61
N ALA A 145 -4.74 3.95 -23.29
CA ALA A 145 -4.88 5.06 -22.34
C ALA A 145 -3.67 5.99 -22.36
N LEU A 146 -2.44 5.42 -22.33
CA LEU A 146 -1.20 6.18 -22.46
C LEU A 146 -1.12 6.96 -23.76
N ASP A 147 -1.56 6.38 -24.89
CA ASP A 147 -1.60 7.03 -26.19
C ASP A 147 -2.53 8.25 -26.17
N GLN A 148 -3.71 8.14 -25.55
CA GLN A 148 -4.65 9.26 -25.42
C GLN A 148 -4.07 10.42 -24.59
N TRP A 149 -3.48 10.12 -23.44
CA TRP A 149 -2.87 11.16 -22.60
C TRP A 149 -1.59 11.75 -23.23
N SER A 150 -0.83 10.95 -23.98
CA SER A 150 0.32 11.44 -24.73
C SER A 150 -0.07 12.41 -25.83
N ASN A 151 -1.23 12.25 -26.46
CA ASN A 151 -1.79 13.23 -27.41
C ASN A 151 -2.01 14.60 -26.74
N VAL A 152 -2.52 14.62 -25.50
CA VAL A 152 -2.68 15.87 -24.73
C VAL A 152 -1.33 16.55 -24.49
N VAL A 153 -0.34 15.77 -24.08
CA VAL A 153 1.03 16.26 -23.81
C VAL A 153 1.72 16.77 -25.10
N ALA A 154 1.45 16.13 -26.24
CA ALA A 154 2.02 16.51 -27.54
C ALA A 154 1.38 17.77 -28.14
N GLN A 155 0.13 18.05 -27.83
CA GLN A 155 -0.56 19.29 -28.28
C GLN A 155 0.09 20.55 -27.70
N GLY A 156 0.72 20.43 -26.51
CA GLY A 156 1.34 21.55 -25.81
C GLY A 156 0.34 22.57 -25.28
N VAL A 157 0.87 23.63 -24.69
CA VAL A 157 0.06 24.72 -24.10
C VAL A 157 -0.17 25.82 -25.13
N VAL A 158 -1.36 25.88 -25.70
CA VAL A 158 -1.80 26.98 -26.58
C VAL A 158 -2.50 28.06 -25.74
N ASN A 159 -3.34 27.64 -24.79
CA ASN A 159 -4.01 28.52 -23.84
C ASN A 159 -3.40 28.30 -22.44
N PRO A 160 -2.66 29.29 -21.87
CA PRO A 160 -1.84 29.08 -20.67
C PRO A 160 -2.57 28.60 -19.42
N SER A 161 -3.86 28.85 -19.27
CA SER A 161 -4.60 28.51 -18.07
C SER A 161 -5.31 27.15 -18.13
N SER A 162 -5.92 26.80 -19.26
CA SER A 162 -6.66 25.54 -19.42
C SER A 162 -5.76 24.38 -19.87
N ASP A 163 -4.93 24.61 -20.85
CA ASP A 163 -4.13 23.55 -21.48
C ASP A 163 -3.00 23.08 -20.55
N LYS A 164 -2.42 24.00 -19.78
CA LYS A 164 -1.44 23.66 -18.74
C LYS A 164 -2.03 22.68 -17.71
N LEU A 165 -3.26 22.90 -17.25
CA LEU A 165 -3.92 21.99 -16.30
C LEU A 165 -4.18 20.63 -16.93
N MET A 166 -4.59 20.59 -18.19
CA MET A 166 -4.83 19.35 -18.91
C MET A 166 -3.54 18.55 -19.12
N GLU A 167 -2.45 19.23 -19.50
CA GLU A 167 -1.13 18.60 -19.63
C GLU A 167 -0.63 18.02 -18.30
N ILE A 168 -0.75 18.75 -17.20
CA ILE A 168 -0.40 18.28 -15.85
C ILE A 168 -1.23 17.04 -15.51
N THR A 169 -2.54 17.08 -15.77
CA THR A 169 -3.44 15.95 -15.50
C THR A 169 -3.04 14.71 -16.31
N ALA A 170 -2.77 14.88 -17.60
CA ALA A 170 -2.30 13.80 -18.47
C ALA A 170 -0.97 13.19 -17.97
N LEU A 171 0.02 14.05 -17.63
CA LEU A 171 1.30 13.60 -17.10
C LEU A 171 1.17 12.82 -15.78
N ASN A 172 0.25 13.25 -14.91
CA ASN A 172 0.00 12.55 -13.65
C ASN A 172 -0.62 11.16 -13.89
N HIS A 173 -1.54 11.02 -14.85
CA HIS A 173 -2.09 9.71 -15.23
C HIS A 173 -1.05 8.82 -15.90
N ILE A 174 -0.23 9.35 -16.79
CA ILE A 174 0.90 8.64 -17.41
C ILE A 174 1.85 8.12 -16.34
N GLY A 175 2.26 8.98 -15.39
CA GLY A 175 3.15 8.61 -14.30
C GLY A 175 2.59 7.48 -13.46
N ARG A 176 1.31 7.55 -13.10
CA ARG A 176 0.62 6.52 -12.30
C ARG A 176 0.52 5.17 -13.03
N VAL A 177 0.20 5.16 -14.33
CA VAL A 177 0.12 3.91 -15.10
C VAL A 177 1.51 3.28 -15.24
N TYR A 178 2.54 4.06 -15.53
CA TYR A 178 3.90 3.55 -15.59
C TYR A 178 4.40 3.04 -14.23
N GLU A 179 4.03 3.70 -13.11
CA GLU A 179 4.34 3.19 -11.76
C GLU A 179 3.70 1.81 -11.52
N ASN A 180 2.41 1.64 -11.88
CA ASN A 180 1.70 0.37 -11.75
C ASN A 180 2.34 -0.76 -12.60
N GLN A 181 2.90 -0.40 -13.74
CA GLN A 181 3.63 -1.32 -14.63
C GLN A 181 5.10 -1.53 -14.23
N LYS A 182 5.55 -0.90 -13.13
CA LYS A 182 6.95 -0.89 -12.66
C LYS A 182 7.94 -0.29 -13.68
N GLN A 183 7.46 0.54 -14.59
CA GLN A 183 8.29 1.31 -15.52
C GLN A 183 8.72 2.63 -14.85
N TYR A 184 9.48 2.52 -13.78
CA TYR A 184 9.77 3.62 -12.85
C TYR A 184 10.48 4.80 -13.49
N GLU A 185 11.35 4.57 -14.47
CA GLU A 185 12.03 5.66 -15.19
C GLU A 185 11.04 6.53 -15.98
N MET A 186 10.12 5.89 -16.71
CA MET A 186 9.08 6.61 -17.45
C MET A 186 8.10 7.33 -16.53
N ALA A 187 7.74 6.69 -15.42
CA ALA A 187 6.92 7.30 -14.40
C ALA A 187 7.59 8.52 -13.78
N GLU A 188 8.87 8.42 -13.43
CA GLU A 188 9.66 9.51 -12.86
C GLU A 188 9.76 10.71 -13.80
N GLN A 189 10.03 10.47 -15.09
CA GLN A 189 10.10 11.52 -16.10
C GLN A 189 8.77 12.26 -16.26
N ALA A 190 7.65 11.53 -16.33
CA ALA A 190 6.32 12.13 -16.45
C ALA A 190 5.97 13.01 -15.24
N LEU A 191 6.16 12.47 -14.01
CA LEU A 191 5.88 13.23 -12.79
C LEU A 191 6.85 14.38 -12.57
N ARG A 192 8.13 14.25 -12.93
CA ARG A 192 9.11 15.35 -12.92
C ARG A 192 8.63 16.50 -13.81
N ARG A 193 8.19 16.21 -15.04
CA ARG A 193 7.66 17.23 -15.95
C ARG A 193 6.42 17.90 -15.38
N SER A 194 5.51 17.14 -14.81
CA SER A 194 4.31 17.68 -14.11
C SER A 194 4.70 18.64 -12.98
N LEU A 195 5.66 18.25 -12.12
CA LEU A 195 6.16 19.07 -11.00
C LEU A 195 6.92 20.32 -11.45
N GLN A 196 7.60 20.27 -12.60
CA GLN A 196 8.23 21.47 -13.20
C GLN A 196 7.17 22.48 -13.67
N MET A 197 6.00 22.02 -14.11
CA MET A 197 4.89 22.87 -14.51
C MET A 197 4.12 23.42 -13.31
N ASP A 198 3.82 22.58 -12.32
CA ASP A 198 3.20 22.96 -11.04
C ASP A 198 3.89 22.27 -9.87
N PRO A 199 4.70 22.99 -9.09
CA PRO A 199 5.45 22.44 -7.96
C PRO A 199 4.57 22.19 -6.71
N LYS A 200 3.32 22.70 -6.67
CA LYS A 200 2.45 22.63 -5.49
C LYS A 200 1.54 21.39 -5.48
N GLN A 201 2.01 20.26 -5.98
CA GLN A 201 1.27 19.01 -6.04
C GLN A 201 1.82 17.99 -5.03
N SER A 202 1.47 18.11 -3.76
CA SER A 202 2.00 17.23 -2.69
C SER A 202 1.77 15.73 -2.95
N GLY A 203 0.63 15.36 -3.55
CA GLY A 203 0.36 13.97 -3.95
C GLY A 203 1.31 13.48 -5.06
N VAL A 204 1.62 14.33 -6.02
CA VAL A 204 2.57 14.00 -7.10
C VAL A 204 4.01 13.91 -6.56
N ILE A 205 4.40 14.82 -5.67
CA ILE A 205 5.70 14.76 -4.97
C ILE A 205 5.83 13.43 -4.23
N GLN A 206 4.78 13.00 -3.51
CA GLN A 206 4.74 11.73 -2.79
C GLN A 206 5.04 10.54 -3.73
N HIS A 207 4.36 10.47 -4.87
CA HIS A 207 4.57 9.40 -5.86
C HIS A 207 5.96 9.48 -6.50
N TRP A 208 6.41 10.68 -6.85
CA TRP A 208 7.71 10.90 -7.45
C TRP A 208 8.85 10.46 -6.52
N VAL A 209 8.82 10.83 -5.24
CA VAL A 209 9.78 10.38 -4.22
C VAL A 209 9.76 8.85 -4.09
N HIS A 210 8.57 8.25 -4.01
CA HIS A 210 8.42 6.80 -3.85
C HIS A 210 8.92 6.01 -5.06
N ILE A 211 8.69 6.50 -6.28
CA ILE A 211 9.19 5.91 -7.52
C ILE A 211 10.73 5.95 -7.53
N ARG A 212 11.35 7.08 -7.17
CA ARG A 212 12.80 7.20 -7.09
C ARG A 212 13.41 6.23 -6.09
N GLN A 213 12.74 6.06 -4.94
CA GLN A 213 13.13 5.08 -3.94
C GLN A 213 13.05 3.64 -4.47
N LYS A 214 11.92 3.25 -5.09
CA LYS A 214 11.74 1.93 -5.73
C LYS A 214 12.74 1.65 -6.84
N ALA A 215 13.13 2.67 -7.57
CA ALA A 215 14.08 2.55 -8.68
C ALA A 215 15.55 2.68 -8.25
N CYS A 216 15.83 2.80 -6.95
CA CYS A 216 17.19 3.07 -6.42
C CYS A 216 17.86 4.30 -7.05
N MET A 217 17.07 5.34 -7.37
CA MET A 217 17.54 6.62 -7.93
C MET A 217 17.95 7.55 -6.78
N TRP A 218 19.17 7.46 -6.34
CA TRP A 218 19.72 8.30 -5.27
C TRP A 218 20.45 9.54 -5.82
N PRO A 219 20.44 10.67 -5.08
CA PRO A 219 19.64 10.91 -3.88
C PRO A 219 18.14 10.89 -4.18
N VAL A 220 17.34 10.30 -3.27
CA VAL A 220 15.87 10.21 -3.46
C VAL A 220 15.25 11.61 -3.53
N TYR A 221 15.67 12.52 -2.65
CA TYR A 221 15.28 13.93 -2.68
C TYR A 221 16.18 14.71 -3.65
N GLN A 222 15.97 14.50 -4.94
CA GLN A 222 16.69 15.25 -5.96
C GLN A 222 16.10 16.65 -6.10
N SER A 223 16.97 17.66 -6.18
CA SER A 223 16.55 19.04 -6.39
C SER A 223 15.69 19.20 -7.65
N LEU A 224 14.55 19.87 -7.49
CA LEU A 224 13.66 20.29 -8.57
C LEU A 224 13.42 21.80 -8.48
N PRO A 225 13.29 22.52 -9.61
CA PRO A 225 12.92 23.94 -9.59
C PRO A 225 11.62 24.17 -8.81
N ASN A 226 11.67 25.09 -7.87
CA ASN A 226 10.51 25.50 -7.04
C ASN A 226 9.88 24.41 -6.16
N VAL A 227 10.53 23.25 -5.98
CA VAL A 227 10.18 22.23 -5.00
C VAL A 227 11.31 22.14 -3.99
N SER A 228 11.08 22.57 -2.77
CA SER A 228 12.11 22.53 -1.74
C SER A 228 12.31 21.11 -1.19
N ALA A 229 13.47 20.85 -0.57
CA ALA A 229 13.70 19.59 0.14
C ALA A 229 12.67 19.37 1.26
N ASN A 230 12.20 20.45 1.91
CA ASN A 230 11.15 20.38 2.92
C ASN A 230 9.80 20.00 2.31
N ASP A 231 9.44 20.51 1.12
CA ASP A 231 8.21 20.10 0.43
C ASP A 231 8.25 18.61 0.09
N MET A 232 9.38 18.10 -0.35
CA MET A 232 9.58 16.68 -0.63
C MET A 232 9.45 15.85 0.65
N LEU A 233 10.11 16.25 1.73
CA LEU A 233 10.07 15.59 3.03
C LEU A 233 8.64 15.52 3.57
N MET A 234 7.94 16.66 3.62
CA MET A 234 6.58 16.78 4.18
C MET A 234 5.52 16.12 3.28
N SER A 235 5.80 15.93 1.99
CA SER A 235 4.90 15.22 1.07
C SER A 235 5.17 13.71 1.02
N THR A 236 6.31 13.24 1.50
CA THR A 236 6.64 11.81 1.53
C THR A 236 5.62 11.05 2.37
N SER A 237 5.14 9.91 1.87
CA SER A 237 4.20 9.07 2.64
C SER A 237 4.87 8.50 3.88
N PRO A 238 4.15 8.33 5.00
CA PRO A 238 4.71 7.76 6.21
C PRO A 238 5.38 6.40 5.97
N LEU A 239 4.79 5.54 5.15
CA LEU A 239 5.37 4.23 4.83
C LEU A 239 6.72 4.34 4.08
N ALA A 240 6.83 5.27 3.13
CA ALA A 240 8.10 5.54 2.45
C ALA A 240 9.12 6.15 3.41
N MET A 241 8.67 7.01 4.33
CA MET A 241 9.52 7.64 5.33
C MET A 241 10.20 6.64 6.26
N LEU A 242 9.53 5.53 6.63
CA LEU A 242 10.12 4.47 7.45
C LEU A 242 11.40 3.89 6.85
N SER A 243 11.55 3.90 5.53
CA SER A 243 12.75 3.39 4.86
C SER A 243 13.74 4.45 4.40
N LEU A 244 13.37 5.75 4.47
CA LEU A 244 14.23 6.85 4.06
C LEU A 244 15.03 7.45 5.23
N HIS A 245 14.43 7.52 6.43
CA HIS A 245 15.05 8.19 7.56
C HIS A 245 14.91 7.43 8.88
N ASP A 246 16.03 7.22 9.55
CA ASP A 246 16.07 6.71 10.94
C ASP A 246 16.04 7.85 11.96
N ASP A 247 15.11 8.79 11.76
CA ASP A 247 14.88 9.93 12.66
C ASP A 247 13.42 9.92 13.14
N PRO A 248 13.17 9.71 14.44
CA PRO A 248 11.81 9.60 14.97
C PRO A 248 11.02 10.92 14.88
N VAL A 249 11.71 12.08 14.90
CA VAL A 249 11.05 13.40 14.72
C VAL A 249 10.53 13.52 13.29
N ILE A 250 11.35 13.15 12.30
CA ILE A 250 10.96 13.21 10.89
C ILE A 250 9.79 12.25 10.62
N GLN A 251 9.81 11.04 11.19
CA GLN A 251 8.72 10.08 11.05
C GLN A 251 7.42 10.60 11.64
N LEU A 252 7.45 11.19 12.85
CA LEU A 252 6.28 11.82 13.49
C LEU A 252 5.73 12.98 12.64
N LEU A 253 6.59 13.90 12.19
CA LEU A 253 6.19 15.05 11.38
C LEU A 253 5.57 14.62 10.05
N SER A 254 6.16 13.62 9.38
CA SER A 254 5.62 13.06 8.13
C SER A 254 4.24 12.43 8.34
N ALA A 255 4.07 11.63 9.40
CA ALA A 255 2.79 11.03 9.75
C ALA A 255 1.72 12.09 10.03
N HIS A 256 2.05 13.10 10.86
CA HIS A 256 1.15 14.20 11.19
C HIS A 256 0.74 15.01 9.95
N ALA A 257 1.70 15.37 9.08
CA ALA A 257 1.42 16.09 7.84
C ALA A 257 0.55 15.27 6.89
N PHE A 258 0.78 13.96 6.80
CA PHE A 258 0.00 13.06 5.96
C PHE A 258 -1.45 12.92 6.46
N VAL A 259 -1.64 12.67 7.76
CA VAL A 259 -2.97 12.53 8.38
C VAL A 259 -3.76 13.82 8.24
N GLY A 260 -3.14 14.98 8.56
CA GLY A 260 -3.78 16.29 8.43
C GLY A 260 -4.22 16.62 7.02
N ARG A 261 -3.40 16.26 6.02
CA ARG A 261 -3.70 16.51 4.59
C ARG A 261 -4.74 15.54 4.03
N THR A 262 -4.69 14.26 4.43
CA THR A 262 -5.47 13.20 3.78
C THR A 262 -6.82 12.97 4.45
N TYR A 263 -6.86 13.01 5.78
CA TYR A 263 -8.04 12.69 6.58
C TYR A 263 -8.56 13.89 7.38
N GLY A 264 -7.70 14.88 7.64
CA GLY A 264 -7.97 15.92 8.63
C GLY A 264 -7.89 15.34 10.05
N PHE A 265 -8.13 16.20 11.05
CA PHE A 265 -8.16 15.80 12.46
C PHE A 265 -9.58 15.89 13.04
N LYS A 266 -10.58 15.67 12.18
CA LYS A 266 -11.97 15.68 12.64
C LYS A 266 -12.31 14.32 13.25
N GLU A 267 -12.79 14.36 14.49
CA GLU A 267 -13.23 13.20 15.25
C GLU A 267 -14.74 13.24 15.46
N GLU A 268 -15.34 12.07 15.56
CA GLU A 268 -16.73 11.88 16.00
C GLU A 268 -16.73 10.78 17.05
N PHE A 269 -17.48 10.92 18.12
CA PHE A 269 -17.54 9.95 19.21
C PHE A 269 -18.87 9.19 19.17
N LEU A 270 -18.87 8.03 18.52
CA LEU A 270 -20.03 7.14 18.48
C LEU A 270 -20.19 6.38 19.80
N SER A 271 -19.12 5.78 20.33
CA SER A 271 -19.12 5.19 21.65
C SER A 271 -19.10 6.28 22.71
N LYS A 272 -20.08 6.23 23.61
CA LYS A 272 -20.21 7.17 24.76
C LYS A 272 -19.80 6.52 26.07
N ASP A 273 -19.65 5.21 26.08
CA ASP A 273 -19.29 4.43 27.24
C ASP A 273 -17.76 4.40 27.39
N LYS A 274 -17.28 4.47 28.62
CA LYS A 274 -15.85 4.29 28.90
C LYS A 274 -15.42 2.83 28.79
N HIS A 275 -16.35 1.93 29.06
CA HIS A 275 -16.19 0.49 28.91
C HIS A 275 -17.56 -0.21 29.07
N TYR A 276 -17.73 -1.32 28.36
CA TYR A 276 -18.91 -2.17 28.48
C TYR A 276 -18.71 -3.20 29.62
N LYS A 277 -19.82 -3.60 30.27
CA LYS A 277 -19.77 -4.53 31.42
C LYS A 277 -20.06 -5.97 30.98
N HIS A 278 -19.31 -6.45 30.00
CA HIS A 278 -19.44 -7.82 29.53
C HIS A 278 -18.76 -8.84 30.45
N LYS A 279 -19.27 -10.07 30.45
CA LYS A 279 -18.61 -11.19 31.15
C LYS A 279 -17.25 -11.53 30.53
N ARG A 280 -17.13 -11.42 29.20
CA ARG A 280 -15.90 -11.56 28.43
C ARG A 280 -15.62 -10.24 27.72
N ILE A 281 -14.36 -9.84 27.68
CA ILE A 281 -13.93 -8.65 26.95
C ILE A 281 -14.10 -8.88 25.45
N ARG A 282 -14.80 -7.99 24.75
CA ARG A 282 -14.98 -8.03 23.30
C ARG A 282 -13.83 -7.32 22.64
N LEU A 283 -12.96 -8.10 22.02
CA LEU A 283 -11.77 -7.62 21.32
C LEU A 283 -11.98 -7.70 19.81
N GLY A 284 -12.00 -6.54 19.13
CA GLY A 284 -12.20 -6.42 17.70
C GLY A 284 -10.87 -6.21 16.96
N TYR A 285 -10.68 -6.90 15.85
CA TYR A 285 -9.57 -6.72 14.91
C TYR A 285 -10.10 -6.18 13.58
N LEU A 286 -9.62 -4.99 13.19
CA LEU A 286 -9.97 -4.35 11.92
C LEU A 286 -8.83 -4.56 10.93
N SER A 287 -9.07 -5.29 9.84
CA SER A 287 -7.99 -5.64 8.90
C SER A 287 -8.47 -5.87 7.47
N GLY A 288 -7.64 -5.45 6.50
CA GLY A 288 -7.70 -5.82 5.08
C GLY A 288 -6.65 -6.88 4.69
N ASP A 289 -5.92 -7.45 5.66
CA ASP A 289 -4.78 -8.33 5.43
C ASP A 289 -4.92 -9.72 6.11
N LEU A 290 -6.14 -10.11 6.52
CA LEU A 290 -6.43 -11.45 7.04
C LEU A 290 -6.54 -12.48 5.89
N CYS A 291 -5.53 -12.55 5.05
CA CYS A 291 -5.41 -13.44 3.89
C CYS A 291 -3.96 -13.92 3.76
N THR A 292 -3.58 -14.50 2.62
CA THR A 292 -2.18 -14.86 2.34
C THR A 292 -1.34 -13.59 2.13
N HIS A 293 -1.16 -12.86 3.21
CA HIS A 293 -0.40 -11.62 3.33
C HIS A 293 0.54 -11.70 4.54
N ALA A 294 1.59 -10.87 4.58
CA ALA A 294 2.58 -10.85 5.66
C ALA A 294 1.95 -10.77 7.06
N VAL A 295 0.95 -9.90 7.25
CA VAL A 295 0.21 -9.76 8.52
C VAL A 295 -0.58 -11.04 8.84
N GLY A 296 -1.35 -11.56 7.87
CA GLY A 296 -2.11 -12.79 8.06
C GLY A 296 -1.21 -13.97 8.47
N LEU A 297 -0.09 -14.16 7.75
CA LEU A 297 0.88 -15.22 8.03
C LEU A 297 1.47 -15.15 9.45
N LEU A 298 1.65 -13.97 10.01
CA LEU A 298 2.12 -13.80 11.39
C LEU A 298 1.03 -14.04 12.42
N MET A 299 -0.24 -13.78 12.09
CA MET A 299 -1.31 -13.67 13.09
C MET A 299 -2.09 -14.96 13.35
N ALA A 300 -2.01 -15.99 12.51
CA ALA A 300 -2.89 -17.16 12.65
C ALA A 300 -2.80 -17.84 14.03
N ASP A 301 -1.59 -18.28 14.43
CA ASP A 301 -1.38 -18.94 15.74
C ASP A 301 -1.71 -17.99 16.90
N PHE A 302 -1.44 -16.69 16.72
CA PHE A 302 -1.72 -15.66 17.71
C PHE A 302 -3.23 -15.51 17.96
N LEU A 303 -4.03 -15.45 16.90
CA LEU A 303 -5.50 -15.33 16.98
C LEU A 303 -6.13 -16.59 17.55
N GLU A 304 -5.65 -17.78 17.15
CA GLU A 304 -6.12 -19.07 17.69
C GLU A 304 -5.81 -19.26 19.18
N ALA A 305 -4.78 -18.56 19.68
CA ALA A 305 -4.29 -18.73 21.05
C ALA A 305 -5.11 -17.96 22.11
N HIS A 306 -6.07 -17.13 21.72
CA HIS A 306 -6.89 -16.36 22.65
C HIS A 306 -7.65 -17.20 23.67
N ASP A 307 -7.65 -16.75 24.92
CA ASP A 307 -8.44 -17.36 26.01
C ASP A 307 -9.93 -17.02 25.86
N LYS A 308 -10.65 -17.90 25.14
CA LYS A 308 -12.09 -17.75 24.88
C LYS A 308 -12.97 -17.79 26.14
N SER A 309 -12.42 -18.12 27.30
CA SER A 309 -13.15 -18.00 28.57
C SER A 309 -13.21 -16.57 29.10
N LYS A 310 -12.28 -15.71 28.66
CA LYS A 310 -12.14 -14.31 29.10
C LYS A 310 -12.38 -13.30 27.99
N PHE A 311 -12.12 -13.68 26.74
CA PHE A 311 -12.23 -12.83 25.56
C PHE A 311 -13.23 -13.39 24.57
N GLU A 312 -13.90 -12.50 23.87
CA GLU A 312 -14.77 -12.76 22.74
C GLU A 312 -14.18 -12.02 21.52
N ILE A 313 -13.77 -12.77 20.49
CA ILE A 313 -12.88 -12.27 19.43
C ILE A 313 -13.67 -12.00 18.16
N TYR A 314 -13.60 -10.75 17.69
CA TYR A 314 -14.30 -10.24 16.51
C TYR A 314 -13.32 -9.87 15.40
N ALA A 315 -13.68 -10.20 14.15
CA ALA A 315 -13.02 -9.64 12.96
C ALA A 315 -13.97 -8.69 12.24
N PHE A 316 -13.46 -7.51 11.90
CA PHE A 316 -14.05 -6.59 10.92
C PHE A 316 -13.13 -6.62 9.70
N ASP A 317 -13.44 -7.55 8.79
CA ASP A 317 -12.54 -7.96 7.72
C ASP A 317 -12.92 -7.35 6.38
N TYR A 318 -11.98 -6.64 5.78
CA TYR A 318 -12.10 -6.12 4.40
C TYR A 318 -11.02 -6.68 3.46
N SER A 319 -10.41 -7.81 3.85
CA SER A 319 -9.42 -8.50 3.04
C SER A 319 -10.03 -9.08 1.77
N PRO A 320 -9.24 -9.18 0.67
CA PRO A 320 -9.69 -9.92 -0.51
C PRO A 320 -9.87 -11.40 -0.18
N GLU A 321 -10.86 -12.03 -0.79
CA GLU A 321 -11.01 -13.48 -0.73
C GLU A 321 -10.01 -14.13 -1.67
N ASP A 322 -9.05 -14.89 -1.14
CA ASP A 322 -7.99 -15.53 -1.92
C ASP A 322 -8.23 -17.05 -2.15
N GLY A 323 -9.29 -17.61 -1.54
CA GLY A 323 -9.68 -19.01 -1.69
C GLY A 323 -8.68 -20.02 -1.11
N THR A 324 -7.72 -19.58 -0.30
CA THR A 324 -6.67 -20.46 0.25
C THR A 324 -7.14 -21.16 1.53
N PRO A 325 -6.61 -22.36 1.84
CA PRO A 325 -6.83 -23.01 3.14
C PRO A 325 -6.38 -22.13 4.32
N TYR A 326 -5.37 -21.29 4.09
CA TYR A 326 -4.86 -20.37 5.10
C TYR A 326 -5.87 -19.27 5.43
N ARG A 327 -6.53 -18.69 4.42
CA ARG A 327 -7.63 -17.74 4.60
C ARG A 327 -8.79 -18.37 5.40
N ALA A 328 -9.13 -19.63 5.09
CA ALA A 328 -10.15 -20.37 5.84
C ALA A 328 -9.76 -20.56 7.31
N ARG A 329 -8.49 -20.89 7.58
CA ARG A 329 -7.93 -21.00 8.93
C ARG A 329 -8.05 -19.69 9.72
N LEU A 330 -7.67 -18.57 9.12
CA LEU A 330 -7.79 -17.25 9.73
C LEU A 330 -9.24 -16.91 10.09
N LYS A 331 -10.20 -17.18 9.20
CA LYS A 331 -11.63 -16.98 9.49
C LYS A 331 -12.11 -17.80 10.70
N GLN A 332 -11.66 -19.03 10.82
CA GLN A 332 -12.05 -19.94 11.92
C GLN A 332 -11.44 -19.54 13.28
N ALA A 333 -10.38 -18.74 13.30
CA ALA A 333 -9.79 -18.26 14.55
C ALA A 333 -10.73 -17.32 15.33
N PHE A 334 -11.63 -16.62 14.63
CA PHE A 334 -12.58 -15.68 15.21
C PHE A 334 -13.90 -16.36 15.62
N GLU A 335 -14.50 -15.89 16.71
CA GLU A 335 -15.86 -16.29 17.09
C GLU A 335 -16.91 -15.55 16.26
N HIS A 336 -16.65 -14.28 15.95
CA HIS A 336 -17.49 -13.42 15.14
C HIS A 336 -16.70 -12.86 13.98
N PHE A 337 -17.11 -13.17 12.76
CA PHE A 337 -16.42 -12.75 11.56
C PHE A 337 -17.36 -11.93 10.67
N HIS A 338 -17.07 -10.63 10.55
CA HIS A 338 -17.85 -9.67 9.79
C HIS A 338 -17.09 -9.25 8.52
N PRO A 339 -17.52 -9.69 7.32
CA PRO A 339 -16.95 -9.19 6.06
C PRO A 339 -17.48 -7.78 5.78
N VAL A 340 -16.61 -6.78 5.90
CA VAL A 340 -16.97 -5.35 5.79
C VAL A 340 -16.38 -4.65 4.55
N GLY A 341 -15.88 -5.41 3.59
CA GLY A 341 -15.20 -4.86 2.41
C GLY A 341 -16.10 -4.01 1.50
N SER A 342 -17.40 -4.27 1.47
CA SER A 342 -18.39 -3.51 0.68
C SER A 342 -19.04 -2.36 1.45
N LEU A 343 -18.86 -2.29 2.76
CA LEU A 343 -19.47 -1.28 3.62
C LEU A 343 -18.66 0.01 3.60
N THR A 344 -19.33 1.15 3.79
CA THR A 344 -18.68 2.44 4.02
C THR A 344 -18.01 2.47 5.41
N ASP A 345 -17.09 3.41 5.64
CA ASP A 345 -16.44 3.57 6.94
C ASP A 345 -17.46 3.83 8.06
N ARG A 346 -18.54 4.57 7.76
CA ARG A 346 -19.63 4.84 8.68
C ARG A 346 -20.39 3.58 9.07
N GLU A 347 -20.79 2.77 8.10
CA GLU A 347 -21.50 1.52 8.35
C GLU A 347 -20.66 0.53 9.16
N VAL A 348 -19.33 0.50 8.92
CA VAL A 348 -18.42 -0.34 9.72
C VAL A 348 -18.30 0.17 11.15
N ALA A 349 -18.16 1.48 11.35
CA ALA A 349 -18.10 2.07 12.68
C ALA A 349 -19.39 1.80 13.47
N GLU A 350 -20.56 1.94 12.84
CA GLU A 350 -21.86 1.61 13.45
C GLU A 350 -21.99 0.10 13.78
N LEU A 351 -21.42 -0.78 12.94
CA LEU A 351 -21.38 -2.21 13.21
C LEU A 351 -20.46 -2.55 14.40
N VAL A 352 -19.31 -1.91 14.52
CA VAL A 352 -18.40 -2.04 15.67
C VAL A 352 -19.12 -1.62 16.96
N LEU A 353 -19.79 -0.45 16.94
CA LEU A 353 -20.57 0.06 18.05
C LEU A 353 -21.72 -0.90 18.44
N ALA A 354 -22.48 -1.39 17.45
CA ALA A 354 -23.61 -2.31 17.69
C ALA A 354 -23.17 -3.64 18.31
N ASN A 355 -21.93 -4.06 18.06
CA ASN A 355 -21.33 -5.22 18.71
C ASN A 355 -20.69 -4.89 20.05
N GLU A 356 -20.80 -3.65 20.55
CA GLU A 356 -20.27 -3.18 21.83
C GLU A 356 -18.83 -3.65 22.08
N ILE A 357 -17.94 -3.38 21.09
CA ILE A 357 -16.52 -3.78 21.16
C ILE A 357 -15.82 -2.94 22.24
N ASP A 358 -15.23 -3.60 23.24
CA ASP A 358 -14.49 -2.93 24.33
C ASP A 358 -13.17 -2.33 23.85
N VAL A 359 -12.45 -3.08 23.02
CA VAL A 359 -11.15 -2.67 22.46
C VAL A 359 -11.09 -3.00 20.97
N LEU A 360 -10.83 -2.01 20.14
CA LEU A 360 -10.63 -2.17 18.70
C LEU A 360 -9.14 -2.04 18.35
N ILE A 361 -8.59 -3.04 17.65
CA ILE A 361 -7.21 -3.03 17.16
C ILE A 361 -7.21 -2.87 15.64
N ASP A 362 -6.73 -1.72 15.16
CA ASP A 362 -6.46 -1.47 13.76
C ASP A 362 -5.14 -2.15 13.35
N MET A 363 -5.22 -3.07 12.40
CA MET A 363 -4.09 -3.84 11.91
C MET A 363 -3.35 -3.17 10.73
N HIS A 364 -3.71 -1.94 10.38
CA HIS A 364 -3.14 -1.23 9.22
C HIS A 364 -2.36 0.03 9.58
N GLY A 365 -2.84 0.84 10.53
CA GLY A 365 -2.27 2.16 10.78
C GLY A 365 -2.22 3.01 9.50
N LEU A 366 -1.02 3.37 9.05
CA LEU A 366 -0.79 4.15 7.81
C LEU A 366 -0.28 3.30 6.63
N SER A 367 -0.49 1.99 6.66
CA SER A 367 -0.16 1.13 5.53
C SER A 367 -1.16 1.28 4.37
N SER A 368 -0.82 0.73 3.19
CA SER A 368 -1.69 0.78 2.02
C SER A 368 -3.01 0.06 2.26
N GLY A 369 -4.12 0.67 1.88
CA GLY A 369 -5.45 0.09 2.06
C GLY A 369 -6.07 0.34 3.43
N ALA A 370 -5.40 1.08 4.33
CA ALA A 370 -5.95 1.49 5.62
C ALA A 370 -7.28 2.23 5.50
N ARG A 371 -8.14 2.06 6.51
CA ARG A 371 -9.46 2.70 6.61
C ARG A 371 -9.57 3.49 7.94
N PRO A 372 -8.71 4.50 8.16
CA PRO A 372 -8.65 5.24 9.43
C PRO A 372 -9.93 6.02 9.76
N GLY A 373 -10.76 6.31 8.75
CA GLY A 373 -12.06 6.94 8.93
C GLY A 373 -12.99 6.16 9.86
N ILE A 374 -12.82 4.84 9.96
CA ILE A 374 -13.59 4.00 10.89
C ILE A 374 -13.23 4.36 12.34
N CYS A 375 -11.93 4.35 12.67
CA CYS A 375 -11.46 4.67 14.02
C CYS A 375 -11.66 6.15 14.38
N ALA A 376 -11.65 7.07 13.38
CA ALA A 376 -11.91 8.51 13.61
C ALA A 376 -13.33 8.80 14.13
N MET A 377 -14.24 7.83 14.03
CA MET A 377 -15.59 7.90 14.60
C MET A 377 -15.69 7.30 16.02
N HIS A 378 -14.59 6.92 16.64
CA HIS A 378 -14.53 6.31 17.97
C HIS A 378 -15.64 5.29 18.23
N PRO A 379 -15.77 4.21 17.41
CA PRO A 379 -16.82 3.22 17.58
C PRO A 379 -16.61 2.30 18.79
N ALA A 380 -15.41 2.29 19.37
CA ALA A 380 -15.06 1.55 20.58
C ALA A 380 -14.47 2.47 21.65
N PRO A 381 -14.65 2.16 22.96
CA PRO A 381 -14.09 2.95 24.07
C PRO A 381 -12.57 3.08 24.04
N LEU A 382 -11.88 2.05 23.58
CA LEU A 382 -10.42 1.98 23.45
C LEU A 382 -10.04 1.52 22.06
N GLN A 383 -9.09 2.23 21.44
CA GLN A 383 -8.64 1.92 20.10
C GLN A 383 -7.12 1.99 20.00
N GLY A 384 -6.51 1.07 19.28
CA GLY A 384 -5.07 1.06 19.08
C GLY A 384 -4.65 0.46 17.76
N THR A 385 -3.36 0.48 17.50
CA THR A 385 -2.78 -0.09 16.28
C THR A 385 -1.79 -1.20 16.59
N TYR A 386 -1.73 -2.19 15.70
CA TYR A 386 -0.81 -3.32 15.82
C TYR A 386 -0.36 -3.83 14.45
N LEU A 387 0.93 -4.03 14.29
CA LEU A 387 1.61 -4.84 13.30
C LEU A 387 1.70 -4.27 11.87
N GLY A 388 0.65 -3.67 11.28
CA GLY A 388 0.64 -3.29 9.86
C GLY A 388 1.50 -2.07 9.53
N PHE A 389 1.67 -1.14 10.48
CA PHE A 389 2.52 0.03 10.35
C PHE A 389 3.43 0.16 11.57
N ILE A 390 4.75 0.20 11.35
CA ILE A 390 5.75 0.11 12.43
C ILE A 390 6.31 1.51 12.74
N GLY A 391 5.46 2.35 13.29
CA GLY A 391 5.77 3.73 13.65
C GLY A 391 4.56 4.43 14.25
N THR A 392 4.71 5.67 14.70
CA THR A 392 3.56 6.47 15.11
C THR A 392 2.68 6.78 13.92
N THR A 393 1.37 6.65 14.10
CA THR A 393 0.39 7.02 13.08
C THR A 393 0.05 8.51 13.10
N ALA A 394 0.35 9.19 14.20
CA ALA A 394 -0.07 10.57 14.49
C ALA A 394 -1.60 10.78 14.40
N MET A 395 -2.38 9.71 14.55
CA MET A 395 -3.84 9.74 14.58
C MET A 395 -4.34 10.00 15.99
N PRO A 396 -5.04 11.12 16.27
CA PRO A 396 -5.48 11.44 17.63
C PRO A 396 -6.52 10.47 18.19
N TRP A 397 -7.18 9.71 17.31
CA TRP A 397 -8.20 8.74 17.67
C TRP A 397 -7.66 7.34 18.02
N LEU A 398 -6.33 7.16 18.07
CA LEU A 398 -5.70 5.92 18.53
C LEU A 398 -5.03 6.13 19.89
N ASP A 399 -5.48 5.37 20.90
CA ASP A 399 -5.00 5.49 22.29
C ASP A 399 -3.65 4.82 22.50
N PHE A 400 -3.41 3.70 21.83
CA PHE A 400 -2.22 2.88 22.05
C PHE A 400 -1.62 2.26 20.79
N VAL A 401 -0.34 1.96 20.86
CA VAL A 401 0.39 1.14 19.88
C VAL A 401 0.94 -0.10 20.58
N VAL A 402 0.69 -1.28 19.99
CA VAL A 402 1.26 -2.53 20.53
C VAL A 402 2.74 -2.63 20.16
N ALA A 403 3.59 -2.80 21.17
CA ALA A 403 5.05 -2.81 21.03
C ALA A 403 5.70 -3.74 22.07
N ASP A 404 7.01 -3.84 22.05
CA ASP A 404 7.84 -4.34 23.15
C ASP A 404 8.93 -3.31 23.49
N ARG A 405 9.63 -3.49 24.63
CA ARG A 405 10.64 -2.54 25.10
C ARG A 405 11.92 -2.52 24.27
N GLN A 406 12.16 -3.51 23.40
CA GLN A 406 13.30 -3.52 22.49
C GLN A 406 13.00 -2.71 21.23
N VAL A 407 11.78 -2.82 20.72
CA VAL A 407 11.36 -2.12 19.49
C VAL A 407 10.96 -0.66 19.77
N LEU A 408 10.31 -0.39 20.89
CA LEU A 408 9.89 0.95 21.33
C LEU A 408 10.30 1.18 22.79
N PRO A 409 11.59 1.44 23.05
CA PRO A 409 12.05 1.76 24.40
C PRO A 409 11.51 3.13 24.88
N GLU A 410 11.62 3.40 26.19
CA GLU A 410 11.00 4.56 26.81
C GLU A 410 11.47 5.90 26.24
N GLU A 411 12.73 5.99 25.81
CA GLU A 411 13.30 7.19 25.19
C GLU A 411 12.68 7.54 23.82
N LEU A 412 12.02 6.59 23.15
CA LEU A 412 11.33 6.82 21.87
C LEU A 412 9.85 7.19 22.06
N THR A 413 9.27 7.00 23.24
CA THR A 413 7.84 7.29 23.49
C THR A 413 7.45 8.74 23.26
N PRO A 414 8.31 9.76 23.47
CA PRO A 414 7.94 11.15 23.16
C PRO A 414 7.67 11.43 21.68
N TYR A 415 8.07 10.53 20.77
CA TYR A 415 7.85 10.66 19.34
C TYR A 415 6.62 9.87 18.84
N PHE A 416 5.79 9.39 19.77
CA PHE A 416 4.54 8.70 19.49
C PHE A 416 3.37 9.48 20.06
N THR A 417 2.29 9.58 19.31
CA THR A 417 1.00 10.11 19.81
C THR A 417 0.25 9.05 20.60
N GLU A 418 0.43 7.80 20.24
CA GLU A 418 -0.14 6.62 20.90
C GLU A 418 0.70 6.21 22.13
N LYS A 419 0.05 5.76 23.20
CA LYS A 419 0.75 5.18 24.34
C LYS A 419 1.21 3.76 24.04
N PRO A 420 2.44 3.36 24.37
CA PRO A 420 2.89 1.99 24.13
C PRO A 420 2.16 1.00 25.04
N LEU A 421 1.64 -0.07 24.45
CA LEU A 421 1.13 -1.24 25.13
C LEU A 421 2.19 -2.34 25.00
N TYR A 422 2.99 -2.51 26.04
CA TYR A 422 4.17 -3.36 26.00
C TYR A 422 3.84 -4.84 26.21
N LEU A 423 4.20 -5.66 25.20
CA LEU A 423 4.17 -7.12 25.29
C LEU A 423 5.46 -7.68 25.88
N ASP A 424 5.38 -8.85 26.51
CA ASP A 424 6.52 -9.60 26.99
C ASP A 424 7.19 -10.37 25.82
N GLY A 425 8.48 -10.18 25.63
CA GLY A 425 9.26 -10.73 24.51
C GLY A 425 9.22 -9.83 23.27
N SER A 426 9.15 -10.41 22.08
CA SER A 426 8.98 -9.62 20.85
C SER A 426 7.52 -9.30 20.58
N PHE A 427 7.22 -8.08 20.09
CA PHE A 427 5.88 -7.73 19.64
C PHE A 427 5.47 -8.45 18.34
N LEU A 428 6.45 -8.92 17.57
CA LEU A 428 6.20 -9.72 16.36
C LEU A 428 5.97 -11.20 16.74
N PRO A 429 4.89 -11.83 16.28
CA PRO A 429 4.68 -13.27 16.49
C PRO A 429 5.77 -14.11 15.83
N LEU A 430 6.23 -15.13 16.52
CA LEU A 430 7.22 -16.10 16.06
C LEU A 430 6.58 -17.50 16.00
N ASN A 431 5.74 -17.70 15.00
CA ASN A 431 5.01 -18.94 14.79
C ASN A 431 5.87 -19.99 14.11
N LYS A 432 5.42 -21.25 14.15
CA LYS A 432 6.00 -22.29 13.31
C LYS A 432 5.55 -22.11 11.87
N ASN A 433 6.49 -22.11 10.93
CA ASN A 433 6.14 -22.15 9.52
C ASN A 433 5.51 -23.50 9.17
N MET A 434 4.34 -23.48 8.53
CA MET A 434 3.56 -24.67 8.14
C MET A 434 3.77 -25.08 6.69
N ALA A 435 4.59 -24.36 5.92
CA ALA A 435 4.82 -24.68 4.52
C ALA A 435 5.73 -25.92 4.36
N ASP A 436 5.31 -26.85 3.53
CA ASP A 436 6.17 -27.96 3.11
C ASP A 436 7.24 -27.41 2.16
N ILE A 437 8.49 -27.49 2.59
CA ILE A 437 9.64 -26.97 1.84
C ILE A 437 10.27 -28.13 1.08
N THR A 438 10.25 -28.07 -0.25
CA THR A 438 11.04 -28.96 -1.09
C THR A 438 12.48 -28.44 -1.13
N PRO A 439 13.48 -29.21 -0.66
CA PRO A 439 14.87 -28.78 -0.70
C PRO A 439 15.36 -28.52 -2.12
N ILE A 440 16.18 -27.49 -2.28
CA ILE A 440 16.85 -27.14 -3.53
C ILE A 440 18.37 -27.10 -3.32
N THR A 441 19.12 -27.13 -4.43
CA THR A 441 20.58 -26.98 -4.40
C THR A 441 20.99 -25.56 -4.82
N ARG A 442 22.19 -25.13 -4.48
CA ARG A 442 22.78 -23.87 -4.92
C ARG A 442 22.86 -23.77 -6.44
N ALA A 443 23.25 -24.86 -7.10
CA ALA A 443 23.32 -24.93 -8.56
C ALA A 443 21.97 -24.63 -9.24
N GLN A 444 20.86 -25.12 -8.67
CA GLN A 444 19.51 -24.86 -9.22
C GLN A 444 19.12 -23.37 -9.21
N VAL A 445 19.73 -22.57 -8.34
CA VAL A 445 19.46 -21.13 -8.23
C VAL A 445 20.64 -20.27 -8.71
N GLY A 446 21.62 -20.89 -9.37
CA GLY A 446 22.75 -20.20 -9.98
C GLY A 446 23.80 -19.71 -9.00
N LEU A 447 23.88 -20.29 -7.80
CA LEU A 447 24.87 -19.96 -6.79
C LEU A 447 26.06 -20.92 -6.84
N PRO A 448 27.31 -20.43 -6.64
CA PRO A 448 28.47 -21.31 -6.50
C PRO A 448 28.36 -22.19 -5.24
N GLU A 449 28.77 -23.46 -5.35
CA GLU A 449 28.67 -24.41 -4.23
C GLU A 449 29.55 -24.03 -3.04
N ASP A 450 30.75 -23.49 -3.31
CA ASP A 450 31.77 -23.15 -2.29
C ASP A 450 31.66 -21.68 -1.82
N ALA A 451 30.71 -20.90 -2.33
CA ALA A 451 30.58 -19.50 -1.94
C ALA A 451 29.95 -19.35 -0.54
N PHE A 452 30.35 -18.31 0.18
CA PHE A 452 29.61 -17.84 1.35
C PHE A 452 28.43 -16.97 0.89
N VAL A 453 27.20 -17.46 1.02
CA VAL A 453 25.99 -16.85 0.46
C VAL A 453 25.31 -15.95 1.49
N MET A 454 25.32 -14.65 1.22
CA MET A 454 24.64 -13.62 2.01
C MET A 454 23.30 -13.27 1.34
N ALA A 455 22.20 -13.75 1.85
CA ALA A 455 20.87 -13.43 1.34
C ALA A 455 20.37 -12.08 1.89
N ALA A 456 19.83 -11.22 1.02
CA ALA A 456 19.18 -9.96 1.40
C ALA A 456 17.88 -9.79 0.60
N PHE A 457 16.85 -10.52 0.99
CA PHE A 457 15.58 -10.65 0.26
C PHE A 457 14.52 -9.61 0.65
N GLY A 458 14.95 -8.49 1.20
CA GLY A 458 14.09 -7.34 1.41
C GLY A 458 13.61 -6.71 0.11
N ASN A 459 12.53 -5.94 0.17
CA ASN A 459 12.09 -5.14 -0.97
C ASN A 459 13.16 -4.10 -1.34
N VAL A 460 13.39 -3.88 -2.63
CA VAL A 460 14.44 -2.97 -3.14
C VAL A 460 14.30 -1.53 -2.63
N TYR A 461 13.10 -1.06 -2.33
CA TYR A 461 12.90 0.27 -1.76
C TYR A 461 13.46 0.44 -0.33
N LYS A 462 13.87 -0.65 0.32
CA LYS A 462 14.56 -0.64 1.62
C LYS A 462 16.08 -0.53 1.49
N ILE A 463 16.61 -0.64 0.27
CA ILE A 463 18.03 -0.50 -0.01
C ILE A 463 18.37 0.99 -0.15
N ASN A 464 19.44 1.43 0.48
CA ASN A 464 19.98 2.79 0.37
C ASN A 464 21.49 2.76 0.15
N GLU A 465 22.10 3.94 -0.05
CA GLU A 465 23.53 4.07 -0.36
C GLU A 465 24.43 3.57 0.78
N ASP A 466 24.06 3.83 2.03
CA ASP A 466 24.84 3.40 3.20
C ASP A 466 24.85 1.87 3.33
N LEU A 467 23.70 1.24 3.11
CA LEU A 467 23.56 -0.21 3.14
C LEU A 467 24.38 -0.87 2.00
N LEU A 468 24.32 -0.29 0.77
CA LEU A 468 25.16 -0.76 -0.33
C LEU A 468 26.65 -0.63 -0.03
N ALA A 469 27.06 0.48 0.60
CA ALA A 469 28.44 0.69 0.99
C ALA A 469 28.90 -0.35 2.04
N ALA A 470 28.03 -0.68 3.01
CA ALA A 470 28.32 -1.74 3.99
C ALA A 470 28.47 -3.11 3.33
N TRP A 471 27.54 -3.48 2.43
CA TRP A 471 27.62 -4.74 1.68
C TRP A 471 28.86 -4.81 0.78
N ALA A 472 29.20 -3.71 0.10
CA ALA A 472 30.43 -3.64 -0.70
C ALA A 472 31.69 -3.80 0.16
N ASN A 473 31.69 -3.24 1.37
CA ASN A 473 32.81 -3.40 2.31
C ASN A 473 32.98 -4.86 2.73
N ILE A 474 31.88 -5.57 3.01
CA ILE A 474 31.91 -7.01 3.31
C ILE A 474 32.48 -7.79 2.12
N LEU A 475 31.95 -7.57 0.92
CA LEU A 475 32.34 -8.29 -0.30
C LEU A 475 33.81 -8.10 -0.67
N LYS A 476 34.38 -6.91 -0.42
CA LYS A 476 35.81 -6.63 -0.64
C LYS A 476 36.73 -7.36 0.35
N GLN A 477 36.27 -7.60 1.57
CA GLN A 477 37.04 -8.28 2.62
C GLN A 477 36.78 -9.79 2.65
N ALA A 478 35.70 -10.27 2.02
CA ALA A 478 35.37 -11.68 1.88
C ALA A 478 35.19 -12.02 0.38
N PRO A 479 36.28 -12.22 -0.37
CA PRO A 479 36.20 -12.45 -1.82
C PRO A 479 35.45 -13.73 -2.22
N GLN A 480 35.31 -14.70 -1.29
CA GLN A 480 34.49 -15.90 -1.46
C GLN A 480 32.98 -15.65 -1.27
N ALA A 481 32.59 -14.46 -0.80
CA ALA A 481 31.20 -14.15 -0.52
C ALA A 481 30.43 -13.73 -1.76
N VAL A 482 29.13 -14.11 -1.79
CA VAL A 482 28.16 -13.71 -2.80
C VAL A 482 26.97 -13.03 -2.11
N LEU A 483 26.65 -11.81 -2.53
CA LEU A 483 25.43 -11.11 -2.13
C LEU A 483 24.27 -11.56 -3.04
N TRP A 484 23.24 -12.13 -2.43
CA TRP A 484 22.06 -12.65 -3.14
C TRP A 484 20.84 -11.79 -2.88
N LEU A 485 20.38 -11.12 -3.92
CA LEU A 485 19.30 -10.13 -3.89
C LEU A 485 18.07 -10.62 -4.65
N MET A 486 16.89 -10.06 -4.29
CA MET A 486 15.68 -10.26 -5.08
C MET A 486 15.64 -9.31 -6.26
N ASP A 487 15.29 -9.84 -7.43
CA ASP A 487 14.97 -9.05 -8.62
C ASP A 487 13.59 -8.38 -8.46
N ASP A 488 13.49 -7.10 -8.73
CA ASP A 488 12.20 -6.38 -8.77
C ASP A 488 11.73 -6.15 -10.21
N ASN A 489 12.60 -5.57 -11.02
CA ASN A 489 12.45 -5.38 -12.46
C ASN A 489 13.83 -5.18 -13.09
N GLU A 490 13.91 -5.44 -14.39
CA GLU A 490 15.18 -5.43 -15.15
C GLU A 490 15.98 -4.13 -14.97
N LYS A 491 15.30 -2.98 -15.03
CA LYS A 491 15.99 -1.67 -14.95
C LYS A 491 16.56 -1.39 -13.56
N THR A 492 15.77 -1.64 -12.51
CA THR A 492 16.23 -1.46 -11.12
C THR A 492 17.38 -2.42 -10.80
N THR A 493 17.30 -3.67 -11.26
CA THR A 493 18.36 -4.66 -11.11
C THR A 493 19.63 -4.22 -11.86
N ALA A 494 19.51 -3.70 -13.08
CA ALA A 494 20.64 -3.15 -13.83
C ALA A 494 21.27 -1.96 -13.11
N GLU A 495 20.47 -1.05 -12.56
CA GLU A 495 20.97 0.10 -11.81
C GLU A 495 21.71 -0.30 -10.51
N LEU A 496 21.18 -1.27 -9.76
CA LEU A 496 21.87 -1.81 -8.59
C LEU A 496 23.20 -2.46 -8.95
N LYS A 497 23.24 -3.29 -10.02
CA LYS A 497 24.48 -3.87 -10.54
C LYS A 497 25.49 -2.80 -10.93
N ARG A 498 25.03 -1.76 -11.63
CA ARG A 498 25.87 -0.63 -12.04
C ARG A 498 26.48 0.09 -10.83
N LYS A 499 25.67 0.38 -9.82
CA LYS A 499 26.11 1.05 -8.57
C LYS A 499 27.09 0.21 -7.79
N LEU A 500 26.81 -1.09 -7.60
CA LEU A 500 27.72 -2.01 -6.92
C LEU A 500 29.08 -2.12 -7.65
N ASN A 501 29.06 -2.18 -8.98
CA ASN A 501 30.30 -2.16 -9.78
C ASN A 501 31.08 -0.86 -9.61
N GLN A 502 30.39 0.31 -9.63
CA GLN A 502 31.02 1.63 -9.43
C GLN A 502 31.72 1.76 -8.06
N ILE A 503 31.22 1.11 -7.02
CA ILE A 503 31.84 1.09 -5.70
C ILE A 503 32.82 -0.09 -5.53
N GLY A 504 33.15 -0.79 -6.62
CA GLY A 504 34.23 -1.78 -6.71
C GLY A 504 33.85 -3.21 -6.31
N VAL A 505 32.55 -3.58 -6.38
CA VAL A 505 32.10 -4.96 -6.20
C VAL A 505 32.21 -5.71 -7.53
N ALA A 506 32.80 -6.89 -7.52
CA ALA A 506 32.95 -7.72 -8.72
C ALA A 506 31.59 -8.32 -9.12
N ALA A 507 31.33 -8.41 -10.43
CA ALA A 507 30.05 -8.86 -10.95
C ALA A 507 29.67 -10.30 -10.49
N HIS A 508 30.66 -11.19 -10.32
CA HIS A 508 30.42 -12.57 -9.86
C HIS A 508 30.03 -12.68 -8.39
N GLN A 509 30.26 -11.62 -7.60
CA GLN A 509 29.88 -11.56 -6.18
C GLN A 509 28.42 -11.09 -5.97
N VAL A 510 27.64 -10.84 -7.02
CA VAL A 510 26.27 -10.35 -6.90
C VAL A 510 25.33 -11.19 -7.75
N GLN A 511 24.42 -11.90 -7.10
CA GLN A 511 23.39 -12.70 -7.74
C GLN A 511 22.02 -12.08 -7.50
N PHE A 512 21.17 -12.08 -8.54
CA PHE A 512 19.77 -11.70 -8.46
C PHE A 512 18.88 -12.88 -8.80
N SER A 513 17.79 -13.04 -8.07
CA SER A 513 16.79 -14.07 -8.35
C SER A 513 15.39 -13.48 -8.44
N PRO A 514 14.54 -13.94 -9.39
CA PRO A 514 13.18 -13.46 -9.54
C PRO A 514 12.32 -13.80 -8.32
N ARG A 515 11.23 -13.07 -8.13
CA ARG A 515 10.20 -13.43 -7.15
C ARG A 515 9.58 -14.78 -7.52
N THR A 516 9.28 -15.58 -6.51
CA THR A 516 8.81 -16.94 -6.67
C THR A 516 7.67 -17.25 -5.69
N SER A 517 7.19 -18.51 -5.69
CA SER A 517 6.23 -18.98 -4.69
C SER A 517 6.79 -18.89 -3.28
N TYR A 518 5.92 -18.81 -2.29
CA TYR A 518 6.34 -18.75 -0.88
C TYR A 518 7.17 -19.99 -0.45
N GLN A 519 6.79 -21.17 -0.93
CA GLN A 519 7.51 -22.42 -0.66
C GLN A 519 8.94 -22.40 -1.23
N GLU A 520 9.09 -21.99 -2.49
CA GLU A 520 10.39 -21.88 -3.14
C GLU A 520 11.25 -20.76 -2.50
N TYR A 521 10.63 -19.65 -2.11
CA TYR A 521 11.31 -18.60 -1.36
C TYR A 521 11.92 -19.14 -0.05
N LEU A 522 11.16 -19.94 0.70
CA LEU A 522 11.67 -20.58 1.92
C LEU A 522 12.80 -21.59 1.63
N ALA A 523 12.70 -22.36 0.53
CA ALA A 523 13.74 -23.26 0.09
C ALA A 523 15.04 -22.51 -0.24
N ARG A 524 14.94 -21.33 -0.86
CA ARG A 524 16.10 -20.46 -1.12
C ARG A 524 16.78 -19.99 0.16
N LEU A 525 16.03 -19.65 1.20
CA LEU A 525 16.62 -19.27 2.49
C LEU A 525 17.45 -20.39 3.10
N GLN A 526 17.11 -21.68 2.83
CA GLN A 526 17.83 -22.83 3.38
C GLN A 526 19.21 -23.08 2.74
N VAL A 527 19.49 -22.50 1.58
CA VAL A 527 20.79 -22.64 0.90
C VAL A 527 21.70 -21.42 1.09
N ALA A 528 21.25 -20.40 1.81
CA ALA A 528 22.06 -19.27 2.24
C ALA A 528 22.82 -19.58 3.54
N ASP A 529 23.90 -18.85 3.79
CA ASP A 529 24.75 -18.98 4.98
C ASP A 529 24.42 -17.95 6.06
N VAL A 530 23.99 -16.76 5.65
CA VAL A 530 23.55 -15.67 6.53
C VAL A 530 22.50 -14.82 5.83
N PHE A 531 21.58 -14.24 6.59
CA PHE A 531 20.68 -13.22 6.10
C PHE A 531 21.12 -11.83 6.56
N LEU A 532 21.16 -10.89 5.65
CA LEU A 532 21.48 -9.49 5.92
C LEU A 532 20.21 -8.65 5.95
N ASP A 533 19.88 -8.13 7.14
CA ASP A 533 18.71 -7.29 7.32
C ASP A 533 18.89 -5.93 6.67
N SER A 534 17.79 -5.34 6.22
CA SER A 534 17.73 -3.98 5.66
C SER A 534 17.69 -2.91 6.76
N TYR A 535 18.10 -1.69 6.42
CA TYR A 535 18.14 -0.54 7.32
C TYR A 535 17.84 0.76 6.54
N PRO A 536 17.11 1.74 7.12
CA PRO A 536 16.49 1.71 8.45
C PRO A 536 15.25 0.82 8.58
N TYR A 537 14.58 0.45 7.49
CA TYR A 537 13.41 -0.40 7.54
C TYR A 537 13.81 -1.86 7.63
N ASN A 538 13.92 -2.39 8.87
CA ASN A 538 14.20 -3.79 9.11
C ASN A 538 13.11 -4.71 8.50
N CYS A 539 13.47 -5.96 8.29
CA CYS A 539 12.54 -7.00 7.90
C CYS A 539 11.66 -7.43 9.08
N GLY A 540 10.34 -7.57 8.86
CA GLY A 540 9.39 -8.09 9.85
C GLY A 540 9.05 -9.56 9.57
N SER A 541 8.08 -9.83 8.70
CA SER A 541 7.70 -11.19 8.29
C SER A 541 8.87 -11.98 7.66
N THR A 542 9.72 -11.31 6.89
CA THR A 542 10.94 -11.94 6.36
C THR A 542 11.87 -12.44 7.48
N THR A 543 12.02 -11.68 8.56
CA THR A 543 12.81 -12.13 9.73
C THR A 543 12.22 -13.39 10.35
N HIS A 544 10.89 -13.46 10.47
CA HIS A 544 10.20 -14.66 10.90
C HIS A 544 10.53 -15.87 10.01
N ASP A 545 10.51 -15.71 8.69
CA ASP A 545 10.81 -16.78 7.73
C ASP A 545 12.27 -17.23 7.82
N VAL A 546 13.21 -16.27 7.89
CA VAL A 546 14.64 -16.49 8.03
C VAL A 546 14.95 -17.35 9.27
N LEU A 547 14.40 -16.96 10.42
CA LEU A 547 14.60 -17.66 11.67
C LEU A 547 13.97 -19.06 11.68
N ASN A 548 12.80 -19.23 11.02
CA ASN A 548 12.18 -20.55 10.84
C ASN A 548 12.99 -21.48 9.93
N CYS A 549 13.75 -20.92 8.99
CA CYS A 549 14.72 -21.69 8.18
C CYS A 549 16.04 -21.97 8.93
N ASN A 550 16.15 -21.61 10.21
CA ASN A 550 17.36 -21.70 11.05
C ASN A 550 18.55 -20.90 10.48
N LEU A 551 18.32 -19.92 9.65
CA LEU A 551 19.34 -19.08 9.04
C LEU A 551 19.73 -17.96 10.02
N PRO A 552 21.02 -17.80 10.38
CA PRO A 552 21.48 -16.66 11.15
C PRO A 552 21.19 -15.35 10.42
N MET A 553 20.77 -14.32 11.16
CA MET A 553 20.45 -13.02 10.59
C MET A 553 21.23 -11.92 11.32
N VAL A 554 21.96 -11.10 10.57
CA VAL A 554 22.60 -9.90 11.11
C VAL A 554 21.67 -8.70 10.89
N THR A 555 21.33 -7.99 11.97
CA THR A 555 20.49 -6.79 11.92
C THR A 555 21.23 -5.57 12.44
N LEU A 556 20.93 -4.40 11.87
CA LEU A 556 21.37 -3.10 12.37
C LEU A 556 20.21 -2.42 13.10
N SER A 557 20.43 -2.13 14.39
CA SER A 557 19.45 -1.48 15.26
C SER A 557 19.65 0.04 15.25
N GLY A 558 18.58 0.78 14.91
CA GLY A 558 18.61 2.23 14.83
C GLY A 558 17.82 2.93 15.93
N LYS A 559 17.34 4.16 15.58
CA LYS A 559 16.70 5.13 16.48
C LYS A 559 15.18 5.19 16.35
N THR A 560 14.58 4.38 15.47
CA THR A 560 13.13 4.36 15.23
C THR A 560 12.56 2.97 15.48
N MET A 561 11.26 2.87 15.70
CA MET A 561 10.59 1.58 15.93
C MET A 561 10.87 0.59 14.79
N VAL A 562 10.77 1.06 13.55
CA VAL A 562 10.97 0.21 12.36
C VAL A 562 12.40 -0.29 12.21
N SER A 563 13.41 0.48 12.64
CA SER A 563 14.83 0.09 12.59
C SER A 563 15.28 -0.77 13.78
N ARG A 564 14.33 -1.22 14.61
CA ARG A 564 14.58 -2.04 15.80
C ARG A 564 13.80 -3.36 15.79
N MET A 565 13.10 -3.68 14.68
CA MET A 565 12.33 -4.92 14.57
C MET A 565 13.24 -6.16 14.67
N GLY A 566 14.37 -6.17 13.95
CA GLY A 566 15.35 -7.24 14.02
C GLY A 566 15.91 -7.41 15.44
N ARG A 567 16.25 -6.27 16.12
CA ARG A 567 16.67 -6.28 17.53
C ARG A 567 15.62 -6.93 18.43
N SER A 568 14.34 -6.56 18.27
CA SER A 568 13.25 -7.14 19.07
C SER A 568 13.21 -8.66 18.98
N MET A 569 13.20 -9.18 17.75
CA MET A 569 13.10 -10.62 17.51
C MET A 569 14.33 -11.38 18.00
N LEU A 570 15.54 -10.90 17.69
CA LEU A 570 16.78 -11.54 18.10
C LEU A 570 16.98 -11.49 19.63
N SER A 571 16.62 -10.37 20.27
CA SER A 571 16.67 -10.26 21.74
C SER A 571 15.70 -11.23 22.42
N ALA A 572 14.48 -11.40 21.87
CA ALA A 572 13.50 -12.35 22.40
C ALA A 572 13.97 -13.82 22.28
N LEU A 573 14.92 -14.10 21.38
CA LEU A 573 15.55 -15.40 21.19
C LEU A 573 16.87 -15.55 21.95
N GLY A 574 17.41 -14.46 22.54
CA GLY A 574 18.71 -14.43 23.22
C GLY A 574 19.90 -14.44 22.26
N LEU A 575 19.73 -13.98 21.02
CA LEU A 575 20.75 -13.96 19.96
C LEU A 575 21.34 -12.55 19.82
N HIS A 576 21.86 -12.00 20.92
CA HIS A 576 22.33 -10.61 20.99
C HIS A 576 23.58 -10.36 20.14
N GLU A 577 24.41 -11.39 19.92
CA GLU A 577 25.62 -11.34 19.10
C GLU A 577 25.38 -11.08 17.61
N LEU A 578 24.13 -11.16 17.16
CA LEU A 578 23.70 -10.87 15.78
C LEU A 578 23.13 -9.45 15.62
N ILE A 579 23.14 -8.63 16.68
CA ILE A 579 22.59 -7.28 16.70
C ILE A 579 23.72 -6.26 16.66
N ALA A 580 23.84 -5.54 15.54
CA ALA A 580 24.72 -4.40 15.39
C ALA A 580 24.03 -3.09 15.80
N ASN A 581 24.80 -2.11 16.27
CA ASN A 581 24.35 -0.75 16.58
C ASN A 581 24.99 0.29 15.63
N THR A 582 25.99 -0.11 14.86
CA THR A 582 26.67 0.70 13.85
C THR A 582 26.89 -0.12 12.58
N PHE A 583 27.08 0.56 11.45
CA PHE A 583 27.44 -0.11 10.20
C PHE A 583 28.77 -0.86 10.31
N SER A 584 29.73 -0.35 11.10
CA SER A 584 30.99 -1.07 11.36
C SER A 584 30.73 -2.41 12.05
N GLU A 585 29.95 -2.42 13.13
CA GLU A 585 29.58 -3.67 13.83
C GLU A 585 28.82 -4.63 12.91
N TYR A 586 27.93 -4.12 12.04
CA TYR A 586 27.18 -4.91 11.07
C TYR A 586 28.13 -5.62 10.09
N VAL A 587 29.15 -4.91 9.60
CA VAL A 587 30.20 -5.47 8.74
C VAL A 587 31.04 -6.49 9.51
N ASP A 588 31.50 -6.15 10.72
CA ASP A 588 32.38 -6.99 11.53
C ASP A 588 31.72 -8.31 11.93
N ILE A 589 30.45 -8.27 12.36
CA ILE A 589 29.66 -9.47 12.67
C ILE A 589 29.53 -10.37 11.43
N THR A 590 29.20 -9.78 10.29
CA THR A 590 29.04 -10.52 9.03
C THR A 590 30.36 -11.15 8.59
N LEU A 591 31.46 -10.43 8.65
CA LEU A 591 32.81 -10.92 8.31
C LEU A 591 33.25 -12.03 9.26
N LYS A 592 32.94 -11.94 10.55
CA LYS A 592 33.24 -13.02 11.51
C LYS A 592 32.51 -14.30 11.11
N ILE A 593 31.23 -14.22 10.73
CA ILE A 593 30.46 -15.39 10.27
C ILE A 593 31.06 -15.95 8.97
N ALA A 594 31.45 -15.08 8.04
CA ALA A 594 31.99 -15.46 6.73
C ALA A 594 33.37 -16.12 6.80
N ASN A 595 34.18 -15.80 7.82
CA ASN A 595 35.57 -16.25 7.94
C ASN A 595 35.76 -17.35 8.99
N ASP A 596 34.71 -17.71 9.76
CA ASP A 596 34.76 -18.74 10.79
C ASP A 596 33.61 -19.74 10.64
N ALA A 597 33.86 -20.81 9.93
CA ALA A 597 32.86 -21.85 9.62
C ALA A 597 32.34 -22.58 10.88
N GLU A 598 33.17 -22.70 11.92
CA GLU A 598 32.72 -23.35 13.19
C GLU A 598 31.76 -22.38 13.93
N TYR A 599 32.10 -21.10 14.00
CA TYR A 599 31.22 -20.08 14.57
C TYR A 599 29.87 -20.02 13.83
N GLN A 600 29.88 -20.07 12.49
CA GLN A 600 28.66 -20.13 11.69
C GLN A 600 27.80 -21.34 12.07
N LYS A 601 28.38 -22.54 12.16
CA LYS A 601 27.65 -23.76 12.56
C LYS A 601 27.07 -23.66 13.97
N GLU A 602 27.79 -23.03 14.90
CA GLU A 602 27.32 -22.79 16.27
C GLU A 602 26.12 -21.83 16.26
N LEU A 603 26.17 -20.76 15.47
CA LEU A 603 25.05 -19.83 15.31
C LEU A 603 23.80 -20.51 14.74
N VAL A 604 23.92 -21.35 13.72
CA VAL A 604 22.80 -22.13 13.17
C VAL A 604 22.16 -23.01 14.24
N LYS A 605 22.98 -23.71 15.07
CA LYS A 605 22.48 -24.51 16.20
C LYS A 605 21.78 -23.63 17.24
N SER A 606 22.34 -22.46 17.52
CA SER A 606 21.81 -21.50 18.49
C SER A 606 20.45 -20.94 18.02
N VAL A 607 20.32 -20.52 16.76
CA VAL A 607 19.06 -20.09 16.16
C VAL A 607 18.01 -21.20 16.26
N LYS A 608 18.35 -22.41 15.81
CA LYS A 608 17.45 -23.57 15.85
C LYS A 608 16.95 -23.89 17.26
N SER A 609 17.85 -23.90 18.24
CA SER A 609 17.48 -24.21 19.62
C SER A 609 16.62 -23.13 20.26
N SER A 610 16.87 -21.85 19.93
CA SER A 610 16.12 -20.72 20.43
C SER A 610 14.70 -20.66 19.81
N MET A 611 14.58 -20.93 18.51
CA MET A 611 13.28 -21.03 17.83
C MET A 611 12.44 -22.18 18.41
N LEU A 612 13.03 -23.38 18.61
CA LEU A 612 12.33 -24.51 19.22
C LEU A 612 11.84 -24.21 20.65
N ARG A 613 12.62 -23.47 21.45
CA ARG A 613 12.17 -23.03 22.79
C ARG A 613 11.00 -22.08 22.72
N LYS A 614 11.05 -21.11 21.82
CA LYS A 614 9.98 -20.10 21.64
C LYS A 614 8.68 -20.73 21.15
N GLN A 615 8.76 -21.63 20.18
CA GLN A 615 7.61 -22.32 19.58
C GLN A 615 6.90 -23.32 20.50
N LYS A 616 7.56 -23.74 21.61
CA LYS A 616 6.91 -24.57 22.64
C LYS A 616 5.78 -23.86 23.40
N ASN A 617 5.80 -22.52 23.43
CA ASN A 617 4.82 -21.73 24.15
C ASN A 617 4.18 -20.67 23.25
N PRO A 618 3.44 -21.04 22.21
CA PRO A 618 2.87 -20.09 21.24
C PRO A 618 1.86 -19.13 21.87
N LYS A 619 1.25 -19.50 23.00
CA LYS A 619 0.24 -18.70 23.70
C LYS A 619 0.80 -17.55 24.54
N LEU A 620 2.12 -17.48 24.78
CA LEU A 620 2.69 -16.47 25.68
C LEU A 620 2.48 -15.04 25.18
N LEU A 621 2.61 -14.81 23.88
CA LEU A 621 2.46 -13.48 23.31
C LEU A 621 1.00 -13.01 23.36
N THR A 622 0.06 -13.88 23.01
CA THR A 622 -1.37 -13.60 23.10
C THR A 622 -1.79 -13.35 24.55
N ALA A 623 -1.35 -14.18 25.48
CA ALA A 623 -1.63 -13.98 26.90
C ALA A 623 -1.03 -12.67 27.44
N SER A 624 0.13 -12.24 26.91
CA SER A 624 0.69 -10.91 27.25
C SER A 624 -0.19 -9.77 26.74
N LEU A 625 -0.69 -9.84 25.49
CA LEU A 625 -1.66 -8.85 24.99
C LEU A 625 -2.92 -8.82 25.86
N GLU A 626 -3.50 -9.98 26.14
CA GLU A 626 -4.72 -10.11 26.95
C GLU A 626 -4.55 -9.48 28.34
N LYS A 627 -3.43 -9.73 29.00
CA LYS A 627 -3.07 -9.11 30.28
C LYS A 627 -3.02 -7.58 30.16
N GLN A 628 -2.37 -7.07 29.12
CA GLN A 628 -2.26 -5.62 28.92
C GLN A 628 -3.61 -4.97 28.60
N VAL A 629 -4.46 -5.62 27.80
CA VAL A 629 -5.82 -5.18 27.52
C VAL A 629 -6.66 -5.11 28.79
N GLN A 630 -6.58 -6.13 29.66
CA GLN A 630 -7.27 -6.11 30.96
C GLN A 630 -6.81 -4.96 31.84
N LEU A 631 -5.49 -4.71 31.92
CA LEU A 631 -4.94 -3.59 32.67
C LEU A 631 -5.35 -2.23 32.09
N LEU A 632 -5.45 -2.11 30.77
CA LEU A 632 -5.88 -0.89 30.11
C LEU A 632 -7.34 -0.57 30.41
N ILE A 633 -8.22 -1.56 30.35
CA ILE A 633 -9.64 -1.41 30.71
C ILE A 633 -9.78 -0.99 32.18
N HIS A 634 -9.08 -1.66 33.10
CA HIS A 634 -9.15 -1.30 34.54
C HIS A 634 -8.67 0.11 34.85
N LYS A 635 -7.73 0.66 34.08
CA LYS A 635 -7.26 2.04 34.27
C LYS A 635 -8.25 3.10 33.77
N ASN A 636 -9.12 2.73 32.84
CA ASN A 636 -10.09 3.64 32.22
C ASN A 636 -11.51 3.47 32.79
N ALA A 637 -11.79 2.37 33.51
CA ALA A 637 -13.03 2.15 34.25
C ALA A 637 -13.07 2.95 35.55
#